data_cd1b0386a9fe2b3a0e220b07b4aa4e6c
#
_entry.id   cd1b0386a9fe2b3a0e220b07b4aa4e6c
#
_cell.length_a   1.000
_cell.length_b   1.000
_cell.length_c   1.000
_cell.angle_alpha   90.00
_cell.angle_beta   90.00
_cell.angle_gamma   90.00
#
_symmetry.space_group_name_H-M   'P 1'
#
loop_
_entity.id
_entity.type
_entity.pdbx_description
1 polymer ?
#
loop_
_entity_poly.entity_id
_entity_poly.type
_entity_poly.pdbx_seq_one_letter_code
_entity_poly.pdbx_strand_id
1 'polypeptide(L)'
;MSVPEESFARVNSWIVRYLTNPEQYPVLSRVKPGDIRASLPDSPPAEGESMEAILDDFEQKILPGITHWNHPSFFAYFAVSGSPAGVIGEMLAAALNVNGMLWRTSPSATELEQLSLSWLQQLMGLQGNWFGMITDTASMSTMLALAAAREARAELRVRDLGLAGRPDVPVMRVYCSEHAHSSVDKGAIALGIGHDNVVKIPADSSFRMRVDALENAIANDRANGMLPIACVATVGTTSTTSVDPVPEIANVCAANDVWLHVDGAYGGAAAVVPELRGVLDGVERADSFVVNPHKWLFTPVDCSAMYTRRPEVLRRAFSLVPEYLATPETDAVNFMDYGVQLGRRFRALKLWMVLRSFGANGMAENVRR
;
A
#
# COMPACT_ATOMS: atom_id res chain seq x y z
N MET A 1 18.36 -13.95 28.20
CA MET A 1 19.19 -13.94 26.97
C MET A 1 20.14 -12.74 27.07
N SER A 2 21.44 -12.94 26.90
CA SER A 2 22.39 -11.84 26.78
C SER A 2 22.21 -11.13 25.43
N VAL A 3 22.40 -9.82 25.40
CA VAL A 3 22.38 -9.06 24.15
C VAL A 3 23.70 -9.30 23.41
N PRO A 4 23.70 -9.78 22.17
CA PRO A 4 24.92 -10.06 21.41
C PRO A 4 25.46 -8.77 20.77
N GLU A 5 26.09 -7.90 21.57
CA GLU A 5 26.58 -6.57 21.13
C GLU A 5 27.49 -6.62 19.92
N GLU A 6 28.42 -7.59 19.88
CA GLU A 6 29.35 -7.78 18.76
C GLU A 6 28.61 -8.12 17.45
N SER A 7 27.56 -8.94 17.53
CA SER A 7 26.73 -9.28 16.38
C SER A 7 25.95 -8.07 15.86
N PHE A 8 25.39 -7.23 16.74
CA PHE A 8 24.77 -5.98 16.36
C PHE A 8 25.77 -5.02 15.69
N ALA A 9 26.98 -4.91 16.23
CA ALA A 9 28.03 -4.08 15.63
C ALA A 9 28.42 -4.58 14.22
N ARG A 10 28.55 -5.92 14.04
CA ARG A 10 28.84 -6.55 12.74
C ARG A 10 27.70 -6.23 11.73
N VAL A 11 26.44 -6.46 12.10
CA VAL A 11 25.29 -6.19 11.24
C VAL A 11 25.20 -4.70 10.88
N ASN A 12 25.38 -3.81 11.85
CA ASN A 12 25.38 -2.37 11.59
C ASN A 12 26.48 -1.97 10.59
N SER A 13 27.68 -2.50 10.77
CA SER A 13 28.81 -2.25 9.84
C SER A 13 28.49 -2.78 8.44
N TRP A 14 27.87 -3.96 8.34
CA TRP A 14 27.44 -4.54 7.06
C TRP A 14 26.37 -3.66 6.39
N ILE A 15 25.35 -3.21 7.14
CA ILE A 15 24.29 -2.32 6.61
C ILE A 15 24.90 -1.04 6.05
N VAL A 16 25.82 -0.39 6.78
CA VAL A 16 26.47 0.84 6.32
C VAL A 16 27.24 0.59 5.02
N ARG A 17 28.04 -0.49 4.94
CA ARG A 17 28.77 -0.84 3.69
C ARG A 17 27.79 -1.09 2.54
N TYR A 18 26.73 -1.85 2.76
CA TYR A 18 25.74 -2.17 1.74
C TYR A 18 25.02 -0.94 1.20
N LEU A 19 24.58 -0.03 2.08
CA LEU A 19 23.89 1.20 1.68
C LEU A 19 24.81 2.22 1.00
N THR A 20 26.11 2.19 1.33
CA THR A 20 27.09 3.12 0.75
C THR A 20 27.58 2.66 -0.62
N ASN A 21 27.76 1.37 -0.82
CA ASN A 21 28.35 0.80 -2.02
C ASN A 21 27.56 -0.41 -2.55
N PRO A 22 26.27 -0.22 -2.95
CA PRO A 22 25.46 -1.34 -3.46
C PRO A 22 25.99 -1.91 -4.78
N GLU A 23 26.76 -1.13 -5.54
CA GLU A 23 27.35 -1.50 -6.84
C GLU A 23 28.44 -2.60 -6.71
N GLN A 24 28.93 -2.89 -5.52
CA GLN A 24 29.85 -4.03 -5.33
C GLN A 24 29.16 -5.40 -5.52
N TYR A 25 27.84 -5.43 -5.51
CA TYR A 25 27.04 -6.63 -5.72
C TYR A 25 26.51 -6.72 -7.14
N PRO A 26 26.23 -7.93 -7.67
CA PRO A 26 25.58 -8.05 -8.98
C PRO A 26 24.13 -7.56 -8.91
N VAL A 27 23.65 -6.86 -9.94
CA VAL A 27 22.25 -6.42 -10.02
C VAL A 27 21.31 -7.61 -9.87
N LEU A 28 21.53 -8.67 -10.66
CA LEU A 28 20.72 -9.87 -10.69
C LEU A 28 21.47 -11.03 -10.05
N SER A 29 20.79 -11.76 -9.18
CA SER A 29 21.33 -13.02 -8.65
C SER A 29 21.63 -14.02 -9.78
N ARG A 30 22.72 -14.79 -9.64
CA ARG A 30 23.17 -15.79 -10.62
C ARG A 30 22.79 -17.22 -10.22
N VAL A 31 22.10 -17.42 -9.12
CA VAL A 31 21.67 -18.74 -8.66
C VAL A 31 20.55 -19.31 -9.54
N LYS A 32 20.47 -20.61 -9.59
CA LYS A 32 19.36 -21.34 -10.24
C LYS A 32 18.30 -21.71 -9.21
N PRO A 33 17.06 -21.98 -9.63
CA PRO A 33 16.03 -22.49 -8.72
C PRO A 33 16.53 -23.74 -7.98
N GLY A 34 16.47 -23.69 -6.65
CA GLY A 34 16.94 -24.76 -5.77
C GLY A 34 18.33 -24.59 -5.17
N ASP A 35 19.21 -23.78 -5.77
CA ASP A 35 20.61 -23.63 -5.30
C ASP A 35 20.67 -23.13 -3.84
N ILE A 36 19.89 -22.10 -3.49
CA ILE A 36 19.84 -21.57 -2.11
C ILE A 36 19.31 -22.64 -1.17
N ARG A 37 18.23 -23.32 -1.54
CA ARG A 37 17.66 -24.40 -0.71
C ARG A 37 18.67 -25.53 -0.47
N ALA A 38 19.40 -25.92 -1.50
CA ALA A 38 20.41 -26.99 -1.43
C ALA A 38 21.66 -26.58 -0.61
N SER A 39 21.93 -25.27 -0.44
CA SER A 39 23.04 -24.77 0.38
C SER A 39 22.74 -24.74 1.88
N LEU A 40 21.48 -24.95 2.27
CA LEU A 40 21.00 -24.91 3.65
C LEU A 40 20.67 -26.31 4.16
N PRO A 41 20.75 -26.57 5.48
CA PRO A 41 20.36 -27.85 6.06
C PRO A 41 18.90 -28.22 5.74
N ASP A 42 18.63 -29.53 5.62
CA ASP A 42 17.26 -30.03 5.38
C ASP A 42 16.37 -29.99 6.60
N SER A 43 16.96 -29.98 7.80
CA SER A 43 16.24 -29.93 9.09
C SER A 43 16.78 -28.81 9.97
N PRO A 44 15.99 -28.32 10.92
CA PRO A 44 16.47 -27.35 11.89
C PRO A 44 17.60 -27.97 12.73
N PRO A 45 18.57 -27.14 13.20
CA PRO A 45 19.62 -27.63 14.09
C PRO A 45 19.01 -28.11 15.42
N ALA A 46 19.55 -29.19 15.96
CA ALA A 46 19.09 -29.74 17.24
C ALA A 46 19.47 -28.83 18.42
N GLU A 47 20.60 -28.17 18.33
CA GLU A 47 21.10 -27.17 19.27
C GLU A 47 21.16 -25.80 18.62
N GLY A 48 21.04 -24.72 19.42
CA GLY A 48 21.17 -23.36 18.91
C GLY A 48 22.60 -23.07 18.41
N GLU A 49 22.71 -22.41 17.27
CA GLU A 49 23.98 -22.02 16.66
C GLU A 49 24.41 -20.63 17.15
N SER A 50 25.70 -20.32 17.02
CA SER A 50 26.21 -18.98 17.32
C SER A 50 25.70 -17.98 16.28
N MET A 51 25.43 -16.74 16.73
CA MET A 51 25.04 -15.67 15.82
C MET A 51 26.11 -15.38 14.76
N GLU A 52 27.36 -15.59 15.08
CA GLU A 52 28.49 -15.46 14.15
C GLU A 52 28.36 -16.44 12.98
N ALA A 53 28.12 -17.73 13.26
CA ALA A 53 27.92 -18.75 12.23
C ALA A 53 26.69 -18.45 11.37
N ILE A 54 25.60 -17.99 11.98
CA ILE A 54 24.37 -17.59 11.25
C ILE A 54 24.63 -16.39 10.32
N LEU A 55 25.42 -15.40 10.77
CA LEU A 55 25.77 -14.24 9.95
C LEU A 55 26.73 -14.62 8.82
N ASP A 56 27.64 -15.58 9.05
CA ASP A 56 28.49 -16.13 8.00
C ASP A 56 27.65 -16.84 6.91
N ASP A 57 26.67 -17.64 7.32
CA ASP A 57 25.73 -18.27 6.40
C ASP A 57 24.87 -17.26 5.64
N PHE A 58 24.44 -16.17 6.28
CA PHE A 58 23.77 -15.08 5.59
C PHE A 58 24.65 -14.51 4.46
N GLU A 59 25.91 -14.17 4.75
CA GLU A 59 26.81 -13.57 3.76
C GLU A 59 27.20 -14.56 2.66
N GLN A 60 27.43 -15.83 2.99
CA GLN A 60 27.93 -16.83 2.05
C GLN A 60 26.84 -17.58 1.28
N LYS A 61 25.66 -17.80 1.86
CA LYS A 61 24.60 -18.64 1.30
C LYS A 61 23.36 -17.85 0.89
N ILE A 62 22.94 -16.87 1.69
CA ILE A 62 21.69 -16.13 1.43
C ILE A 62 21.93 -14.94 0.49
N LEU A 63 22.95 -14.13 0.80
CA LEU A 63 23.25 -12.91 0.05
C LEU A 63 23.50 -13.13 -1.44
N PRO A 64 24.16 -14.20 -1.90
CA PRO A 64 24.32 -14.49 -3.33
C PRO A 64 23.01 -14.72 -4.09
N GLY A 65 21.94 -15.10 -3.36
CA GLY A 65 20.60 -15.29 -3.92
C GLY A 65 19.77 -13.99 -4.03
N ILE A 66 20.30 -12.86 -3.60
CA ILE A 66 19.59 -11.59 -3.60
C ILE A 66 19.74 -10.88 -4.95
N THR A 67 18.63 -10.42 -5.50
CA THR A 67 18.62 -9.41 -6.58
C THR A 67 18.63 -8.05 -5.90
N HIS A 68 19.66 -7.24 -6.18
CA HIS A 68 19.92 -6.01 -5.43
C HIS A 68 19.16 -4.81 -6.00
N TRP A 69 17.95 -4.59 -5.49
CA TRP A 69 17.05 -3.51 -5.94
C TRP A 69 17.61 -2.11 -5.68
N ASN A 70 18.52 -1.96 -4.69
CA ASN A 70 19.21 -0.70 -4.41
C ASN A 70 20.42 -0.44 -5.33
N HIS A 71 20.73 -1.37 -6.25
CA HIS A 71 21.84 -1.20 -7.18
C HIS A 71 21.54 -0.09 -8.18
N PRO A 72 22.46 0.86 -8.46
CA PRO A 72 22.23 1.99 -9.35
C PRO A 72 21.89 1.60 -10.80
N SER A 73 22.24 0.38 -11.23
CA SER A 73 21.88 -0.18 -12.54
C SER A 73 20.65 -1.11 -12.49
N PHE A 74 19.83 -1.07 -11.44
CA PHE A 74 18.57 -1.81 -11.40
C PHE A 74 17.47 -1.01 -12.09
N PHE A 75 17.07 -1.43 -13.30
CA PHE A 75 16.08 -0.76 -14.14
C PHE A 75 14.80 -1.59 -14.36
N ALA A 76 14.59 -2.64 -13.57
CA ALA A 76 13.41 -3.47 -13.68
C ALA A 76 12.31 -3.02 -12.70
N TYR A 77 11.05 -3.22 -13.09
CA TYR A 77 9.87 -2.90 -12.28
C TYR A 77 9.80 -1.41 -11.86
N PHE A 78 9.02 -1.09 -10.83
CA PHE A 78 9.18 0.18 -10.12
C PHE A 78 10.22 0.02 -9.02
N ALA A 79 11.20 0.91 -9.01
CA ALA A 79 12.22 0.91 -7.98
C ALA A 79 11.57 1.03 -6.59
N VAL A 80 12.09 0.23 -5.66
CA VAL A 80 11.78 0.33 -4.24
C VAL A 80 12.94 1.07 -3.61
N SER A 81 12.78 2.37 -3.41
CA SER A 81 13.83 3.20 -2.84
C SER A 81 13.79 3.15 -1.31
N GLY A 82 14.90 2.75 -0.70
CA GLY A 82 15.09 2.83 0.74
C GLY A 82 15.95 4.04 1.12
N SER A 83 16.04 4.32 2.42
CA SER A 83 16.96 5.32 2.96
C SER A 83 17.53 4.87 4.30
N PRO A 84 18.72 5.38 4.71
CA PRO A 84 19.27 5.09 6.03
C PRO A 84 18.30 5.42 7.18
N ALA A 85 17.58 6.54 7.08
CA ALA A 85 16.58 6.92 8.09
C ALA A 85 15.45 5.88 8.20
N GLY A 86 14.98 5.36 7.07
CA GLY A 86 13.96 4.31 7.04
C GLY A 86 14.46 2.99 7.63
N VAL A 87 15.71 2.59 7.34
CA VAL A 87 16.33 1.38 7.91
C VAL A 87 16.46 1.50 9.44
N ILE A 88 16.93 2.64 9.95
CA ILE A 88 17.02 2.89 11.39
C ILE A 88 15.62 2.81 12.04
N GLY A 89 14.60 3.41 11.42
CA GLY A 89 13.22 3.33 11.91
C GLY A 89 12.69 1.90 11.95
N GLU A 90 13.03 1.06 10.98
CA GLU A 90 12.65 -0.36 10.95
C GLU A 90 13.36 -1.17 12.06
N MET A 91 14.64 -0.92 12.28
CA MET A 91 15.41 -1.56 13.37
C MET A 91 14.80 -1.22 14.75
N LEU A 92 14.48 0.04 14.98
CA LEU A 92 13.83 0.48 16.23
C LEU A 92 12.43 -0.11 16.37
N ALA A 93 11.64 -0.15 15.31
CA ALA A 93 10.30 -0.77 15.34
C ALA A 93 10.38 -2.27 15.65
N ALA A 94 11.37 -2.98 15.12
CA ALA A 94 11.61 -4.39 15.39
C ALA A 94 12.06 -4.61 16.87
N ALA A 95 12.90 -3.75 17.39
CA ALA A 95 13.36 -3.82 18.79
C ALA A 95 12.22 -3.55 19.79
N LEU A 96 11.36 -2.56 19.50
CA LEU A 96 10.18 -2.25 20.31
C LEU A 96 9.13 -3.35 20.25
N ASN A 97 8.97 -3.99 19.10
CA ASN A 97 8.07 -5.13 18.84
C ASN A 97 6.64 -4.92 19.35
N VAL A 98 6.09 -3.73 19.20
CA VAL A 98 4.74 -3.39 19.64
C VAL A 98 3.69 -3.76 18.60
N ASN A 99 2.47 -4.07 19.05
CA ASN A 99 1.31 -4.25 18.19
C ASN A 99 0.45 -2.98 18.22
N GLY A 100 0.45 -2.22 17.10
CA GLY A 100 -0.29 -0.98 16.91
C GLY A 100 -1.77 -1.18 16.55
N MET A 101 -2.45 -2.21 17.03
CA MET A 101 -3.84 -2.51 16.71
C MET A 101 -4.82 -1.51 17.34
N LEU A 102 -4.59 -1.17 18.61
CA LEU A 102 -5.39 -0.26 19.42
C LEU A 102 -4.52 0.92 19.86
N TRP A 103 -5.14 2.07 20.08
CA TRP A 103 -4.45 3.20 20.70
C TRP A 103 -3.82 2.76 22.05
N ARG A 104 -4.56 2.04 22.87
CA ARG A 104 -4.12 1.60 24.20
C ARG A 104 -2.93 0.64 24.18
N THR A 105 -2.77 -0.18 23.16
CA THR A 105 -1.62 -1.11 23.03
C THR A 105 -0.34 -0.39 22.63
N SER A 106 -0.44 0.76 21.94
CA SER A 106 0.67 1.65 21.65
C SER A 106 0.16 3.02 21.23
N PRO A 107 -0.06 3.96 22.15
CA PRO A 107 -0.48 5.33 21.83
C PRO A 107 0.45 5.99 20.81
N SER A 108 1.76 5.86 21.02
CA SER A 108 2.76 6.41 20.08
C SER A 108 2.67 5.84 18.68
N ALA A 109 2.34 4.54 18.53
CA ALA A 109 2.19 3.95 17.20
C ALA A 109 0.98 4.53 16.46
N THR A 110 -0.15 4.68 17.16
CA THR A 110 -1.38 5.25 16.59
C THR A 110 -1.22 6.73 16.25
N GLU A 111 -0.76 7.54 17.21
CA GLU A 111 -0.67 9.00 17.01
C GLU A 111 0.43 9.38 16.02
N LEU A 112 1.55 8.64 15.99
CA LEU A 112 2.59 8.85 15.00
C LEU A 112 2.14 8.47 13.58
N GLU A 113 1.28 7.45 13.44
CA GLU A 113 0.67 7.10 12.16
C GLU A 113 -0.23 8.22 11.66
N GLN A 114 -1.13 8.73 12.50
CA GLN A 114 -1.99 9.86 12.18
C GLN A 114 -1.18 11.11 11.78
N LEU A 115 -0.16 11.44 12.55
CA LEU A 115 0.71 12.59 12.30
C LEU A 115 1.47 12.45 10.98
N SER A 116 2.13 11.30 10.78
CA SER A 116 2.95 11.05 9.57
C SER A 116 2.10 11.09 8.30
N LEU A 117 0.89 10.56 8.35
CA LEU A 117 -0.04 10.59 7.23
C LEU A 117 -0.59 12.00 6.98
N SER A 118 -0.86 12.78 8.03
CA SER A 118 -1.22 14.19 7.90
C SER A 118 -0.07 15.01 7.25
N TRP A 119 1.17 14.77 7.65
CA TRP A 119 2.32 15.42 7.02
C TRP A 119 2.48 15.02 5.56
N LEU A 120 2.32 13.73 5.23
CA LEU A 120 2.39 13.25 3.85
C LEU A 120 1.28 13.87 2.99
N GLN A 121 0.06 13.95 3.50
CA GLN A 121 -1.06 14.64 2.86
C GLN A 121 -0.70 16.11 2.53
N GLN A 122 -0.15 16.84 3.50
CA GLN A 122 0.26 18.23 3.32
C GLN A 122 1.38 18.37 2.29
N LEU A 123 2.39 17.48 2.33
CA LEU A 123 3.51 17.48 1.37
C LEU A 123 3.01 17.30 -0.06
N MET A 124 2.07 16.39 -0.29
CA MET A 124 1.46 16.16 -1.60
C MET A 124 0.49 17.29 -2.01
N GLY A 125 0.11 18.19 -1.10
CA GLY A 125 -0.92 19.18 -1.37
C GLY A 125 -2.31 18.58 -1.60
N LEU A 126 -2.57 17.37 -1.09
CA LEU A 126 -3.84 16.68 -1.22
C LEU A 126 -4.94 17.42 -0.44
N GLN A 127 -5.86 18.03 -1.19
CA GLN A 127 -6.93 18.86 -0.63
C GLN A 127 -8.05 18.04 0.00
N GLY A 128 -8.73 18.60 0.99
CA GLY A 128 -9.87 17.99 1.65
C GLY A 128 -9.54 17.33 2.98
N ASN A 129 -10.60 16.78 3.60
CA ASN A 129 -10.48 16.09 4.88
C ASN A 129 -10.36 14.58 4.63
N TRP A 130 -9.20 14.03 4.92
CA TRP A 130 -8.87 12.63 4.68
C TRP A 130 -8.53 11.92 5.99
N PHE A 131 -9.12 10.75 6.19
CA PHE A 131 -8.65 9.79 7.16
C PHE A 131 -7.58 8.93 6.51
N GLY A 132 -6.40 8.86 7.11
CA GLY A 132 -5.29 8.06 6.62
C GLY A 132 -5.03 6.84 7.49
N MET A 133 -4.60 5.74 6.86
CA MET A 133 -4.06 4.54 7.53
C MET A 133 -2.91 3.93 6.73
N ILE A 134 -1.95 3.30 7.40
CA ILE A 134 -0.87 2.59 6.74
C ILE A 134 -1.24 1.11 6.57
N THR A 135 -1.18 0.62 5.35
CA THR A 135 -1.26 -0.81 5.01
C THR A 135 0.13 -1.32 4.58
N ASP A 136 0.25 -2.63 4.30
CA ASP A 136 1.47 -3.21 3.76
C ASP A 136 1.70 -2.80 2.29
N THR A 137 0.68 -2.92 1.46
CA THR A 137 0.77 -2.69 0.01
C THR A 137 -0.47 -1.97 -0.53
N ALA A 138 -0.33 -1.32 -1.70
CA ALA A 138 -1.49 -0.79 -2.42
C ALA A 138 -2.49 -1.88 -2.82
N SER A 139 -2.06 -3.13 -2.97
CA SER A 139 -2.98 -4.24 -3.22
C SER A 139 -3.97 -4.44 -2.07
N MET A 140 -3.50 -4.32 -0.83
CA MET A 140 -4.37 -4.32 0.35
C MET A 140 -5.26 -3.07 0.36
N SER A 141 -4.70 -1.89 0.12
CA SER A 141 -5.48 -0.64 0.06
C SER A 141 -6.60 -0.68 -0.99
N THR A 142 -6.31 -1.20 -2.19
CA THR A 142 -7.31 -1.38 -3.25
C THR A 142 -8.41 -2.36 -2.82
N MET A 143 -8.04 -3.49 -2.20
CA MET A 143 -9.03 -4.44 -1.69
C MET A 143 -9.90 -3.81 -0.60
N LEU A 144 -9.33 -3.02 0.31
CA LEU A 144 -10.08 -2.31 1.35
C LEU A 144 -11.02 -1.25 0.74
N ALA A 145 -10.58 -0.54 -0.30
CA ALA A 145 -11.40 0.43 -1.03
C ALA A 145 -12.58 -0.26 -1.73
N LEU A 146 -12.37 -1.40 -2.38
CA LEU A 146 -13.43 -2.19 -3.00
C LEU A 146 -14.41 -2.77 -1.95
N ALA A 147 -13.91 -3.20 -0.81
CA ALA A 147 -14.75 -3.63 0.31
C ALA A 147 -15.60 -2.48 0.85
N ALA A 148 -15.03 -1.28 0.99
CA ALA A 148 -15.78 -0.09 1.38
C ALA A 148 -16.82 0.29 0.30
N ALA A 149 -16.48 0.22 -0.98
CA ALA A 149 -17.41 0.47 -2.07
C ALA A 149 -18.62 -0.48 -2.03
N ARG A 150 -18.39 -1.77 -1.76
CA ARG A 150 -19.45 -2.77 -1.54
C ARG A 150 -20.29 -2.44 -0.31
N GLU A 151 -19.65 -2.09 0.79
CA GLU A 151 -20.32 -1.75 2.05
C GLU A 151 -21.05 -0.39 2.00
N ALA A 152 -20.68 0.48 1.06
CA ALA A 152 -21.46 1.70 0.78
C ALA A 152 -22.90 1.38 0.33
N ARG A 153 -23.16 0.15 -0.14
CA ARG A 153 -24.47 -0.43 -0.42
C ARG A 153 -24.97 -1.21 0.79
N ALA A 154 -25.09 -0.53 1.93
CA ALA A 154 -25.42 -1.16 3.22
C ALA A 154 -26.78 -1.89 3.20
N GLU A 155 -27.73 -1.42 2.36
CA GLU A 155 -29.04 -2.03 2.14
C GLU A 155 -28.97 -3.48 1.66
N LEU A 156 -27.88 -3.85 0.97
CA LEU A 156 -27.67 -5.21 0.48
C LEU A 156 -27.18 -6.18 1.57
N ARG A 157 -26.73 -5.66 2.71
CA ARG A 157 -26.29 -6.44 3.87
C ARG A 157 -25.26 -7.55 3.51
N VAL A 158 -24.36 -7.26 2.56
CA VAL A 158 -23.40 -8.26 2.08
C VAL A 158 -22.43 -8.67 3.19
N ARG A 159 -22.08 -7.76 4.08
CA ARG A 159 -21.24 -8.06 5.24
C ARG A 159 -21.83 -9.17 6.12
N ASP A 160 -23.13 -9.12 6.36
CA ASP A 160 -23.82 -10.07 7.26
C ASP A 160 -24.22 -11.36 6.58
N LEU A 161 -24.65 -11.28 5.32
CA LEU A 161 -25.34 -12.38 4.63
C LEU A 161 -24.51 -12.98 3.50
N GLY A 162 -23.40 -12.34 3.10
CA GLY A 162 -22.59 -12.76 1.96
C GLY A 162 -23.25 -12.49 0.60
N LEU A 163 -22.67 -13.05 -0.46
CA LEU A 163 -23.16 -12.94 -1.85
C LEU A 163 -23.75 -14.25 -2.36
N ALA A 164 -23.26 -15.40 -1.87
CA ALA A 164 -23.69 -16.71 -2.36
C ALA A 164 -25.18 -16.98 -2.02
N GLY A 165 -25.94 -17.47 -3.00
CA GLY A 165 -27.35 -17.81 -2.82
C GLY A 165 -28.27 -16.59 -2.65
N ARG A 166 -27.85 -15.39 -3.06
CA ARG A 166 -28.56 -14.11 -2.91
C ARG A 166 -29.08 -13.58 -4.26
N PRO A 167 -30.23 -14.10 -4.77
CA PRO A 167 -30.80 -13.60 -6.02
C PRO A 167 -31.33 -12.16 -5.94
N ASP A 168 -31.50 -11.64 -4.72
CA ASP A 168 -31.88 -10.26 -4.41
C ASP A 168 -30.71 -9.25 -4.55
N VAL A 169 -29.46 -9.75 -4.64
CA VAL A 169 -28.28 -8.90 -4.82
C VAL A 169 -27.90 -8.86 -6.30
N PRO A 170 -27.97 -7.68 -6.95
CA PRO A 170 -27.51 -7.56 -8.34
C PRO A 170 -26.04 -7.89 -8.51
N VAL A 171 -25.65 -8.33 -9.70
CA VAL A 171 -24.24 -8.55 -10.04
C VAL A 171 -23.49 -7.23 -9.93
N MET A 172 -22.52 -7.18 -9.02
CA MET A 172 -21.70 -5.99 -8.77
C MET A 172 -20.64 -5.85 -9.85
N ARG A 173 -20.40 -4.61 -10.31
CA ARG A 173 -19.40 -4.30 -11.34
C ARG A 173 -18.36 -3.33 -10.82
N VAL A 174 -17.09 -3.60 -11.16
CA VAL A 174 -15.93 -2.74 -10.87
C VAL A 174 -15.30 -2.33 -12.19
N TYR A 175 -14.99 -1.06 -12.37
CA TYR A 175 -14.42 -0.51 -13.60
C TYR A 175 -12.98 -0.07 -13.36
N CYS A 176 -12.10 -0.33 -14.31
CA CYS A 176 -10.73 0.19 -14.31
C CYS A 176 -10.17 0.20 -15.73
N SER A 177 -9.11 0.99 -15.96
CA SER A 177 -8.39 0.95 -17.24
C SER A 177 -7.85 -0.45 -17.53
N GLU A 178 -7.75 -0.82 -18.80
CA GLU A 178 -7.04 -2.04 -19.24
C GLU A 178 -5.57 -2.08 -18.77
N HIS A 179 -4.99 -0.90 -18.47
CA HIS A 179 -3.64 -0.76 -17.91
C HIS A 179 -3.59 -0.70 -16.38
N ALA A 180 -4.73 -0.86 -15.69
CA ALA A 180 -4.77 -0.88 -14.24
C ALA A 180 -4.00 -2.08 -13.66
N HIS A 181 -3.43 -1.88 -12.49
CA HIS A 181 -2.69 -2.93 -11.80
C HIS A 181 -3.60 -4.12 -11.41
N SER A 182 -3.08 -5.34 -11.46
CA SER A 182 -3.80 -6.58 -11.13
C SER A 182 -4.37 -6.65 -9.70
N SER A 183 -4.05 -5.70 -8.83
CA SER A 183 -4.65 -5.56 -7.50
C SER A 183 -6.17 -5.38 -7.55
N VAL A 184 -6.69 -4.73 -8.60
CA VAL A 184 -8.14 -4.56 -8.81
C VAL A 184 -8.80 -5.92 -9.02
N ASP A 185 -8.24 -6.72 -9.93
CA ASP A 185 -8.74 -8.08 -10.22
C ASP A 185 -8.66 -8.97 -8.98
N LYS A 186 -7.50 -8.97 -8.31
CA LYS A 186 -7.29 -9.77 -7.07
C LYS A 186 -8.21 -9.34 -5.95
N GLY A 187 -8.44 -8.02 -5.78
CA GLY A 187 -9.39 -7.49 -4.81
C GLY A 187 -10.82 -7.96 -5.10
N ALA A 188 -11.27 -7.88 -6.35
CA ALA A 188 -12.59 -8.34 -6.75
C ALA A 188 -12.77 -9.86 -6.56
N ILE A 189 -11.75 -10.67 -6.88
CA ILE A 189 -11.74 -12.12 -6.63
C ILE A 189 -11.86 -12.40 -5.12
N ALA A 190 -11.00 -11.77 -4.31
CA ALA A 190 -10.95 -12.00 -2.86
C ALA A 190 -12.26 -11.60 -2.15
N LEU A 191 -12.95 -10.58 -2.66
CA LEU A 191 -14.22 -10.10 -2.11
C LEU A 191 -15.46 -10.86 -2.63
N GLY A 192 -15.28 -11.87 -3.48
CA GLY A 192 -16.38 -12.64 -4.05
C GLY A 192 -17.19 -11.88 -5.11
N ILE A 193 -16.70 -10.74 -5.60
CA ILE A 193 -17.29 -10.01 -6.73
C ILE A 193 -17.06 -10.81 -8.02
N GLY A 194 -15.90 -11.43 -8.16
CA GLY A 194 -15.49 -12.24 -9.30
C GLY A 194 -14.72 -11.47 -10.36
N HIS A 195 -13.77 -12.15 -11.00
CA HIS A 195 -12.89 -11.56 -12.02
C HIS A 195 -13.67 -11.03 -13.24
N ASP A 196 -14.66 -11.78 -13.73
CA ASP A 196 -15.44 -11.40 -14.91
C ASP A 196 -16.31 -10.15 -14.69
N ASN A 197 -16.41 -9.71 -13.44
CA ASN A 197 -17.13 -8.50 -13.06
C ASN A 197 -16.23 -7.27 -12.95
N VAL A 198 -14.93 -7.42 -13.28
CA VAL A 198 -14.00 -6.31 -13.47
C VAL A 198 -14.02 -5.90 -14.94
N VAL A 199 -14.65 -4.77 -15.22
CA VAL A 199 -14.80 -4.21 -16.57
C VAL A 199 -13.55 -3.43 -16.93
N LYS A 200 -12.79 -3.93 -17.90
CA LYS A 200 -11.60 -3.23 -18.42
C LYS A 200 -12.02 -2.19 -19.44
N ILE A 201 -11.81 -0.92 -19.10
CA ILE A 201 -12.12 0.21 -19.97
C ILE A 201 -10.94 0.44 -20.90
N PRO A 202 -11.16 0.54 -22.23
CA PRO A 202 -10.09 0.80 -23.17
C PRO A 202 -9.41 2.16 -22.93
N ALA A 203 -8.12 2.22 -23.26
CA ALA A 203 -7.32 3.43 -23.17
C ALA A 203 -7.30 4.22 -24.47
N ASP A 204 -6.91 5.49 -24.39
CA ASP A 204 -6.61 6.36 -25.51
C ASP A 204 -5.16 6.12 -26.02
N SER A 205 -4.75 6.87 -27.05
CA SER A 205 -3.38 6.81 -27.62
C SER A 205 -2.29 7.25 -26.63
N SER A 206 -2.66 7.87 -25.51
CA SER A 206 -1.77 8.25 -24.40
C SER A 206 -1.87 7.29 -23.23
N PHE A 207 -2.46 6.12 -23.42
CA PHE A 207 -2.67 5.06 -22.42
C PHE A 207 -3.52 5.48 -21.22
N ARG A 208 -4.40 6.47 -21.37
CA ARG A 208 -5.31 6.95 -20.33
C ARG A 208 -6.69 6.34 -20.51
N MET A 209 -7.40 6.07 -19.42
CA MET A 209 -8.77 5.56 -19.48
C MET A 209 -9.67 6.48 -20.33
N ARG A 210 -10.40 5.89 -21.26
CA ARG A 210 -11.40 6.62 -22.06
C ARG A 210 -12.67 6.84 -21.24
N VAL A 211 -12.97 8.10 -20.95
CA VAL A 211 -14.13 8.49 -20.12
C VAL A 211 -15.45 8.16 -20.82
N ASP A 212 -15.53 8.37 -22.14
CA ASP A 212 -16.72 8.02 -22.93
C ASP A 212 -17.02 6.52 -22.88
N ALA A 213 -16.00 5.68 -22.92
CA ALA A 213 -16.14 4.24 -22.78
C ALA A 213 -16.57 3.81 -21.37
N LEU A 214 -16.07 4.49 -20.33
CA LEU A 214 -16.50 4.27 -18.94
C LEU A 214 -17.98 4.59 -18.77
N GLU A 215 -18.42 5.76 -19.28
CA GLU A 215 -19.80 6.22 -19.20
C GLU A 215 -20.76 5.24 -19.89
N ASN A 216 -20.40 4.81 -21.10
CA ASN A 216 -21.16 3.82 -21.86
C ASN A 216 -21.22 2.46 -21.13
N ALA A 217 -20.12 1.99 -20.55
CA ALA A 217 -20.08 0.72 -19.81
C ALA A 217 -20.99 0.75 -18.59
N ILE A 218 -20.96 1.82 -17.80
CA ILE A 218 -21.84 2.00 -16.64
C ILE A 218 -23.31 2.05 -17.06
N ALA A 219 -23.64 2.78 -18.12
CA ALA A 219 -25.00 2.88 -18.63
C ALA A 219 -25.54 1.53 -19.11
N ASN A 220 -24.73 0.77 -19.85
CA ASN A 220 -25.08 -0.56 -20.33
C ASN A 220 -25.27 -1.56 -19.18
N ASP A 221 -24.39 -1.57 -18.19
CA ASP A 221 -24.50 -2.47 -17.04
C ASP A 221 -25.77 -2.17 -16.25
N ARG A 222 -26.11 -0.89 -16.02
CA ARG A 222 -27.37 -0.51 -15.36
C ARG A 222 -28.60 -0.93 -16.15
N ALA A 223 -28.61 -0.76 -17.49
CA ALA A 223 -29.69 -1.19 -18.34
C ALA A 223 -29.91 -2.71 -18.29
N ASN A 224 -28.86 -3.47 -18.00
CA ASN A 224 -28.92 -4.92 -17.83
C ASN A 224 -29.14 -5.38 -16.37
N GLY A 225 -29.50 -4.46 -15.46
CA GLY A 225 -29.79 -4.78 -14.06
C GLY A 225 -28.55 -5.06 -13.20
N MET A 226 -27.35 -4.77 -13.69
CA MET A 226 -26.13 -4.90 -12.90
C MET A 226 -25.92 -3.65 -12.02
N LEU A 227 -25.12 -3.78 -10.97
CA LEU A 227 -24.84 -2.76 -9.99
C LEU A 227 -23.40 -2.24 -10.10
N PRO A 228 -23.14 -1.08 -10.73
CA PRO A 228 -21.87 -0.39 -10.65
C PRO A 228 -21.56 -0.01 -9.20
N ILE A 229 -20.45 -0.49 -8.64
CA ILE A 229 -20.07 -0.19 -7.24
C ILE A 229 -18.80 0.63 -7.14
N ALA A 230 -17.81 0.42 -8.00
CA ALA A 230 -16.52 1.10 -7.92
C ALA A 230 -15.90 1.36 -9.30
N CYS A 231 -15.18 2.47 -9.41
CA CYS A 231 -14.23 2.75 -10.46
C CYS A 231 -12.84 3.00 -9.85
N VAL A 232 -11.81 2.39 -10.44
CA VAL A 232 -10.42 2.60 -10.05
C VAL A 232 -9.70 3.37 -11.17
N ALA A 233 -9.40 4.64 -10.90
CA ALA A 233 -8.55 5.47 -11.75
C ALA A 233 -7.09 5.35 -11.30
N THR A 234 -6.14 5.39 -12.22
CA THR A 234 -4.72 5.20 -11.91
C THR A 234 -3.92 6.48 -12.18
N VAL A 235 -3.10 6.88 -11.20
CA VAL A 235 -2.11 7.95 -11.34
C VAL A 235 -0.72 7.31 -11.40
N GLY A 236 -0.22 7.12 -12.63
CA GLY A 236 1.03 6.42 -12.92
C GLY A 236 0.86 4.92 -13.08
N THR A 237 0.30 4.47 -14.22
CA THR A 237 0.11 3.04 -14.54
C THR A 237 1.44 2.29 -14.56
N THR A 238 1.41 1.01 -14.23
CA THR A 238 2.63 0.19 -14.04
C THR A 238 3.49 0.11 -15.31
N SER A 239 2.88 0.02 -16.48
CA SER A 239 3.63 -0.20 -17.73
C SER A 239 4.01 1.09 -18.46
N THR A 240 3.21 2.15 -18.34
CA THR A 240 3.36 3.37 -19.16
C THR A 240 3.47 4.65 -18.34
N THR A 241 3.28 4.58 -17.03
CA THR A 241 3.22 5.74 -16.11
C THR A 241 2.16 6.78 -16.48
N SER A 242 1.19 6.42 -17.32
CA SER A 242 0.10 7.30 -17.72
C SER A 242 -0.78 7.67 -16.53
N VAL A 243 -1.41 8.84 -16.60
CA VAL A 243 -2.31 9.37 -15.58
C VAL A 243 -3.70 9.44 -16.17
N ASP A 244 -4.64 8.70 -15.60
CA ASP A 244 -6.04 8.73 -16.01
C ASP A 244 -6.66 10.12 -15.76
N PRO A 245 -7.66 10.54 -16.55
CA PRO A 245 -8.32 11.84 -16.41
C PRO A 245 -9.25 11.84 -15.18
N VAL A 246 -8.66 11.92 -13.99
CA VAL A 246 -9.37 11.80 -12.71
C VAL A 246 -10.53 12.79 -12.55
N PRO A 247 -10.41 14.09 -12.95
CA PRO A 247 -11.51 15.03 -12.84
C PRO A 247 -12.77 14.60 -13.60
N GLU A 248 -12.60 14.10 -14.84
CA GLU A 248 -13.68 13.65 -15.70
C GLU A 248 -14.27 12.34 -15.21
N ILE A 249 -13.43 11.39 -14.79
CA ILE A 249 -13.86 10.13 -14.16
C ILE A 249 -14.67 10.41 -12.90
N ALA A 250 -14.25 11.39 -12.08
CA ALA A 250 -14.98 11.80 -10.88
C ALA A 250 -16.38 12.36 -11.20
N ASN A 251 -16.54 13.06 -12.34
CA ASN A 251 -17.87 13.50 -12.81
C ASN A 251 -18.78 12.29 -13.08
N VAL A 252 -18.27 11.32 -13.83
CA VAL A 252 -19.02 10.10 -14.17
C VAL A 252 -19.38 9.30 -12.92
N CYS A 253 -18.42 9.10 -12.01
CA CYS A 253 -18.65 8.37 -10.76
C CYS A 253 -19.69 9.06 -9.88
N ALA A 254 -19.60 10.37 -9.71
CA ALA A 254 -20.56 11.16 -8.91
C ALA A 254 -21.97 11.12 -9.49
N ALA A 255 -22.10 11.25 -10.82
CA ALA A 255 -23.40 11.20 -11.51
C ALA A 255 -24.08 9.82 -11.40
N ASN A 256 -23.29 8.77 -11.17
CA ASN A 256 -23.74 7.38 -11.13
C ASN A 256 -23.67 6.75 -9.74
N ASP A 257 -23.39 7.50 -8.68
CA ASP A 257 -23.22 6.97 -7.32
C ASP A 257 -22.28 5.75 -7.29
N VAL A 258 -21.12 5.87 -7.95
CA VAL A 258 -20.05 4.86 -8.03
C VAL A 258 -18.89 5.34 -7.18
N TRP A 259 -18.38 4.48 -6.31
CA TRP A 259 -17.19 4.76 -5.48
C TRP A 259 -15.97 5.00 -6.38
N LEU A 260 -15.32 6.13 -6.23
CA LEU A 260 -14.05 6.39 -6.92
C LEU A 260 -12.87 6.09 -5.99
N HIS A 261 -12.06 5.10 -6.37
CA HIS A 261 -10.74 4.86 -5.79
C HIS A 261 -9.65 5.35 -6.76
N VAL A 262 -8.69 6.12 -6.28
CA VAL A 262 -7.54 6.52 -7.08
C VAL A 262 -6.30 5.76 -6.63
N ASP A 263 -5.78 4.93 -7.53
CA ASP A 263 -4.51 4.22 -7.36
C ASP A 263 -3.35 5.12 -7.81
N GLY A 264 -2.80 5.87 -6.87
CA GLY A 264 -1.59 6.66 -7.04
C GLY A 264 -0.36 5.99 -6.41
N ALA A 265 -0.36 4.66 -6.30
CA ALA A 265 0.68 3.90 -5.60
C ALA A 265 2.11 4.28 -6.00
N TYR A 266 2.31 4.65 -7.27
CA TYR A 266 3.58 5.15 -7.78
C TYR A 266 3.53 6.66 -8.04
N GLY A 267 2.71 7.09 -8.99
CA GLY A 267 2.71 8.46 -9.50
C GLY A 267 2.19 9.49 -8.49
N GLY A 268 1.38 9.07 -7.49
CA GLY A 268 0.95 9.97 -6.43
C GLY A 268 2.10 10.61 -5.65
N ALA A 269 3.25 9.94 -5.58
CA ALA A 269 4.44 10.46 -4.93
C ALA A 269 5.03 11.71 -5.63
N ALA A 270 4.80 11.88 -6.93
CA ALA A 270 5.27 13.06 -7.67
C ALA A 270 4.71 14.37 -7.11
N ALA A 271 3.52 14.33 -6.49
CA ALA A 271 2.87 15.51 -5.93
C ALA A 271 3.59 16.14 -4.72
N VAL A 272 4.60 15.46 -4.14
CA VAL A 272 5.47 16.11 -3.12
C VAL A 272 6.32 17.22 -3.73
N VAL A 273 6.47 17.22 -5.06
CA VAL A 273 7.11 18.27 -5.85
C VAL A 273 6.06 19.31 -6.21
N PRO A 274 6.12 20.55 -5.72
CA PRO A 274 5.05 21.53 -5.88
C PRO A 274 4.58 21.77 -7.32
N GLU A 275 5.50 21.80 -8.27
CA GLU A 275 5.20 21.99 -9.69
C GLU A 275 4.58 20.77 -10.38
N LEU A 276 4.60 19.60 -9.74
CA LEU A 276 3.99 18.36 -10.25
C LEU A 276 2.66 18.00 -9.56
N ARG A 277 2.16 18.84 -8.64
CA ARG A 277 0.92 18.57 -7.91
C ARG A 277 -0.30 18.36 -8.78
N GLY A 278 -0.31 18.91 -10.00
CA GLY A 278 -1.37 18.69 -10.98
C GLY A 278 -1.62 17.21 -11.32
N VAL A 279 -0.67 16.31 -11.00
CA VAL A 279 -0.91 14.86 -11.17
C VAL A 279 -2.04 14.34 -10.26
N LEU A 280 -2.39 15.06 -9.19
CA LEU A 280 -3.49 14.74 -8.28
C LEU A 280 -4.76 15.56 -8.53
N ASP A 281 -4.86 16.30 -9.65
CA ASP A 281 -6.08 17.07 -9.95
C ASP A 281 -7.30 16.14 -10.00
N GLY A 282 -8.35 16.50 -9.28
CA GLY A 282 -9.58 15.70 -9.16
C GLY A 282 -9.57 14.63 -8.07
N VAL A 283 -8.40 14.29 -7.49
CA VAL A 283 -8.30 13.28 -6.43
C VAL A 283 -9.06 13.70 -5.18
N GLU A 284 -9.18 15.00 -4.91
CA GLU A 284 -9.97 15.56 -3.79
C GLU A 284 -11.46 15.20 -3.85
N ARG A 285 -11.93 14.69 -5.01
CA ARG A 285 -13.31 14.24 -5.23
C ARG A 285 -13.48 12.73 -5.09
N ALA A 286 -12.38 11.98 -5.00
CA ALA A 286 -12.41 10.54 -4.83
C ALA A 286 -12.87 10.15 -3.41
N ASP A 287 -13.46 8.97 -3.26
CA ASP A 287 -13.81 8.39 -1.96
C ASP A 287 -12.58 7.83 -1.25
N SER A 288 -11.61 7.33 -2.00
CA SER A 288 -10.35 6.79 -1.47
C SER A 288 -9.18 6.98 -2.43
N PHE A 289 -7.98 7.08 -1.86
CA PHE A 289 -6.73 7.29 -2.56
C PHE A 289 -5.62 6.46 -1.90
N VAL A 290 -4.67 5.98 -2.67
CA VAL A 290 -3.48 5.29 -2.15
C VAL A 290 -2.21 5.84 -2.78
N VAL A 291 -1.16 5.96 -1.97
CA VAL A 291 0.21 6.20 -2.40
C VAL A 291 1.15 5.28 -1.64
N ASN A 292 2.21 4.78 -2.29
CA ASN A 292 3.18 3.89 -1.64
C ASN A 292 4.48 4.64 -1.30
N PRO A 293 4.69 5.09 -0.06
CA PRO A 293 5.98 5.63 0.36
C PRO A 293 7.14 4.69 0.08
N HIS A 294 6.92 3.37 0.11
CA HIS A 294 7.94 2.37 -0.17
C HIS A 294 8.33 2.24 -1.64
N LYS A 295 7.67 2.96 -2.57
CA LYS A 295 8.08 3.01 -3.98
C LYS A 295 9.00 4.20 -4.23
N TRP A 296 8.50 5.42 -4.20
CA TRP A 296 9.23 6.60 -4.62
C TRP A 296 9.52 7.62 -3.49
N LEU A 297 9.12 7.32 -2.25
CA LEU A 297 9.37 8.23 -1.10
C LEU A 297 10.38 7.65 -0.09
N PHE A 298 11.39 6.94 -0.58
CA PHE A 298 12.59 6.53 0.16
C PHE A 298 12.33 5.78 1.48
N THR A 299 11.17 5.13 1.57
CA THR A 299 10.76 4.35 2.74
C THR A 299 10.94 2.86 2.44
N PRO A 300 11.69 2.09 3.24
CA PRO A 300 11.83 0.65 3.01
C PRO A 300 10.49 -0.08 2.96
N VAL A 301 10.39 -1.14 2.13
CA VAL A 301 9.22 -2.03 2.05
C VAL A 301 8.99 -2.67 3.42
N ASP A 302 7.76 -2.71 3.92
CA ASP A 302 6.51 -2.30 3.32
C ASP A 302 5.95 -1.03 4.00
N CYS A 303 5.37 -0.15 3.21
CA CYS A 303 4.64 1.03 3.70
C CYS A 303 3.76 1.61 2.58
N SER A 304 2.46 1.49 2.72
CA SER A 304 1.46 2.01 1.80
C SER A 304 0.49 2.90 2.56
N ALA A 305 0.33 4.15 2.14
CA ALA A 305 -0.57 5.10 2.75
C ALA A 305 -1.91 5.10 2.00
N MET A 306 -2.94 4.62 2.66
CA MET A 306 -4.33 4.68 2.19
C MET A 306 -5.04 5.86 2.84
N TYR A 307 -5.77 6.61 2.05
CA TYR A 307 -6.63 7.70 2.49
C TYR A 307 -8.06 7.44 2.07
N THR A 308 -9.02 7.80 2.93
CA THR A 308 -10.44 7.78 2.60
C THR A 308 -11.15 9.00 3.14
N ARG A 309 -12.14 9.50 2.41
CA ARG A 309 -13.04 10.56 2.84
C ARG A 309 -14.27 10.03 3.60
N ARG A 310 -14.42 8.69 3.59
CA ARG A 310 -15.57 7.99 4.18
C ARG A 310 -15.09 6.91 5.18
N PRO A 311 -14.37 7.31 6.25
CA PRO A 311 -13.84 6.36 7.23
C PRO A 311 -14.93 5.54 7.93
N GLU A 312 -16.12 6.10 8.08
CA GLU A 312 -17.27 5.42 8.68
C GLU A 312 -17.73 4.20 7.87
N VAL A 313 -17.64 4.27 6.52
CA VAL A 313 -17.95 3.14 5.64
C VAL A 313 -16.91 2.05 5.77
N LEU A 314 -15.63 2.45 5.75
CA LEU A 314 -14.52 1.51 5.92
C LEU A 314 -14.58 0.82 7.28
N ARG A 315 -14.84 1.57 8.35
CA ARG A 315 -15.03 1.01 9.69
C ARG A 315 -16.22 0.06 9.74
N ARG A 316 -17.35 0.41 9.14
CA ARG A 316 -18.53 -0.46 9.08
C ARG A 316 -18.22 -1.78 8.34
N ALA A 317 -17.36 -1.76 7.33
CA ALA A 317 -16.97 -2.96 6.60
C ALA A 317 -16.20 -3.96 7.47
N PHE A 318 -15.36 -3.49 8.40
CA PHE A 318 -14.38 -4.33 9.08
C PHE A 318 -14.49 -4.39 10.61
N SER A 319 -15.09 -3.39 11.26
CA SER A 319 -15.12 -3.34 12.73
C SER A 319 -15.93 -4.51 13.30
N LEU A 320 -15.24 -5.30 14.14
CA LEU A 320 -15.81 -6.34 14.98
C LEU A 320 -15.20 -6.13 16.37
N VAL A 321 -15.94 -5.52 17.30
CA VAL A 321 -15.43 -5.20 18.64
C VAL A 321 -15.91 -6.26 19.64
N PRO A 322 -15.18 -7.38 19.81
CA PRO A 322 -15.43 -8.30 20.90
C PRO A 322 -15.11 -7.63 22.24
N GLU A 323 -15.72 -8.14 23.31
CA GLU A 323 -15.65 -7.55 24.66
C GLU A 323 -14.20 -7.30 25.13
N TYR A 324 -13.26 -8.21 24.83
CA TYR A 324 -11.85 -8.09 25.23
C TYR A 324 -11.06 -6.98 24.49
N LEU A 325 -11.63 -6.44 23.41
CA LEU A 325 -11.05 -5.31 22.65
C LEU A 325 -11.77 -3.98 22.93
N ALA A 326 -12.83 -3.98 23.73
CA ALA A 326 -13.49 -2.77 24.15
C ALA A 326 -12.55 -1.96 25.07
N THR A 327 -12.31 -0.70 24.72
CA THR A 327 -11.48 0.22 25.49
C THR A 327 -12.31 1.41 25.98
N PRO A 328 -11.93 2.02 27.12
CA PRO A 328 -12.65 3.19 27.62
C PRO A 328 -12.40 4.46 26.79
N GLU A 329 -11.36 4.47 25.95
CA GLU A 329 -10.99 5.61 25.12
C GLU A 329 -11.87 5.66 23.85
N THR A 330 -13.06 6.22 23.97
CA THR A 330 -14.07 6.27 22.87
C THR A 330 -13.67 7.17 21.70
N ASP A 331 -12.81 8.18 21.96
CA ASP A 331 -12.35 9.15 20.97
C ASP A 331 -11.04 8.74 20.28
N ALA A 332 -10.42 7.64 20.72
CA ALA A 332 -9.18 7.15 20.15
C ALA A 332 -9.42 6.35 18.86
N VAL A 333 -8.52 6.53 17.89
CA VAL A 333 -8.52 5.71 16.67
C VAL A 333 -7.95 4.33 16.98
N ASN A 334 -8.74 3.29 16.71
CA ASN A 334 -8.29 1.91 16.75
C ASN A 334 -8.16 1.38 15.32
N PHE A 335 -6.96 1.39 14.77
CA PHE A 335 -6.74 1.08 13.35
C PHE A 335 -7.16 -0.34 12.95
N MET A 336 -7.24 -1.28 13.87
CA MET A 336 -7.76 -2.62 13.61
C MET A 336 -9.22 -2.61 13.09
N ASP A 337 -9.98 -1.55 13.35
CA ASP A 337 -11.37 -1.41 12.93
C ASP A 337 -11.52 -1.05 11.43
N TYR A 338 -10.43 -0.71 10.77
CA TYR A 338 -10.46 -0.15 9.40
C TYR A 338 -9.88 -1.11 8.36
N GLY A 339 -9.59 -2.36 8.72
CA GLY A 339 -9.03 -3.32 7.80
C GLY A 339 -9.15 -4.77 8.29
N VAL A 340 -8.68 -5.69 7.45
CA VAL A 340 -8.73 -7.14 7.74
C VAL A 340 -7.77 -7.54 8.87
N GLN A 341 -6.67 -6.79 9.03
CA GLN A 341 -5.60 -7.15 9.95
C GLN A 341 -5.89 -6.66 11.36
N LEU A 342 -5.96 -7.58 12.34
CA LEU A 342 -5.97 -7.23 13.74
C LEU A 342 -4.58 -6.74 14.18
N GLY A 343 -3.56 -7.57 14.03
CA GLY A 343 -2.19 -7.21 14.37
C GLY A 343 -1.58 -6.25 13.36
N ARG A 344 -0.93 -5.17 13.87
CA ARG A 344 -0.34 -4.12 13.03
C ARG A 344 1.08 -3.78 13.49
N ARG A 345 2.02 -3.77 12.54
CA ARG A 345 3.41 -3.33 12.77
C ARG A 345 3.47 -1.81 12.94
N PHE A 346 4.47 -1.34 13.68
CA PHE A 346 4.75 0.09 13.86
C PHE A 346 5.43 0.70 12.61
N ARG A 347 4.76 0.63 11.45
CA ARG A 347 5.27 1.15 10.15
C ARG A 347 5.44 2.67 10.14
N ALA A 348 4.64 3.38 10.93
CA ALA A 348 4.71 4.83 11.01
C ALA A 348 6.06 5.36 11.47
N LEU A 349 6.80 4.60 12.30
CA LEU A 349 8.09 5.04 12.82
C LEU A 349 9.11 5.28 11.69
N LYS A 350 9.23 4.35 10.75
CA LYS A 350 10.14 4.52 9.61
C LYS A 350 9.69 5.65 8.67
N LEU A 351 8.39 5.77 8.41
CA LEU A 351 7.87 6.86 7.58
C LEU A 351 8.15 8.23 8.21
N TRP A 352 7.87 8.38 9.51
CA TRP A 352 8.15 9.59 10.25
C TRP A 352 9.64 9.98 10.24
N MET A 353 10.52 8.99 10.42
CA MET A 353 11.98 9.23 10.37
C MET A 353 12.43 9.68 8.97
N VAL A 354 11.89 9.07 7.92
CA VAL A 354 12.15 9.46 6.53
C VAL A 354 11.67 10.91 6.29
N LEU A 355 10.41 11.21 6.63
CA LEU A 355 9.86 12.56 6.44
C LEU A 355 10.67 13.63 7.19
N ARG A 356 11.12 13.33 8.41
CA ARG A 356 11.96 14.25 9.19
C ARG A 356 13.37 14.38 8.65
N SER A 357 13.95 13.28 8.19
CA SER A 357 15.32 13.26 7.68
C SER A 357 15.48 14.07 6.39
N PHE A 358 14.51 13.95 5.48
CA PHE A 358 14.54 14.69 4.22
C PHE A 358 13.94 16.10 4.36
N GLY A 359 12.91 16.26 5.20
CA GLY A 359 12.10 17.48 5.20
C GLY A 359 11.34 17.65 3.88
N ALA A 360 10.50 18.68 3.79
CA ALA A 360 9.71 18.95 2.58
C ALA A 360 10.59 19.23 1.35
N ASN A 361 11.58 20.09 1.51
CA ASN A 361 12.45 20.52 0.41
C ASN A 361 13.35 19.37 -0.08
N GLY A 362 13.97 18.63 0.85
CA GLY A 362 14.83 17.51 0.50
C GLY A 362 14.05 16.37 -0.16
N MET A 363 12.81 16.11 0.29
CA MET A 363 11.94 15.13 -0.36
C MET A 363 11.62 15.53 -1.81
N ALA A 364 11.19 16.76 -2.03
CA ALA A 364 10.89 17.28 -3.35
C ALA A 364 12.13 17.27 -4.27
N GLU A 365 13.30 17.66 -3.76
CA GLU A 365 14.55 17.65 -4.51
C GLU A 365 14.95 16.24 -4.96
N ASN A 366 14.84 15.25 -4.06
CA ASN A 366 15.19 13.88 -4.38
C ASN A 366 14.20 13.20 -5.34
N VAL A 367 12.92 13.58 -5.32
CA VAL A 367 11.93 13.09 -6.30
C VAL A 367 12.12 13.73 -7.69
N ARG A 368 12.67 14.94 -7.79
CA ARG A 368 13.02 15.59 -9.07
C ARG A 368 14.20 14.93 -9.78
N ARG A 369 15.12 14.36 -9.06
CA ARG A 369 16.31 13.67 -9.62
C ARG A 369 15.95 12.33 -10.26
#